data_c7550faef994d53d735e7683a4dc0065
#
_entry.id   c7550faef994d53d735e7683a4dc0065
#
_cell.length_a   1.000
_cell.length_b   1.000
_cell.length_c   1.000
_cell.angle_alpha   90.00
_cell.angle_beta   90.00
_cell.angle_gamma   90.00
#
_symmetry.space_group_name_H-M   'P 1'
#
loop_
_entity.id
_entity.type
_entity.pdbx_description
1 polymer ?
#
loop_
_entity_poly.entity_id
_entity_poly.type
_entity_poly.pdbx_seq_one_letter_code
_entity_poly.pdbx_strand_id
1 'polypeptide(L)'
;DKELPKEGFSFLPIALIFLFAGVCFWGGIYIVTHGGEFRWDGYHPDFVASDKSLSIPEKSLFEIGEKVFVAQCAQCHQNDGNGVVGVYPPLVASSWVLDHQEVLARILINGMNGKVMVLGKTYNGNMPAFGPSGLNLKPKQIAGVLTYIRQEWGNAGSEITEDTMKNYMAMYNARTTPWTSEELLL
;
A
#
# COMPACT_ATOMS: atom_id res chain seq x y z
N ASP A 1 12.80 -0.14 -74.18
CA ASP A 1 12.32 -1.21 -73.31
C ASP A 1 12.84 -0.94 -71.89
N LYS A 2 11.94 -0.48 -71.03
CA LYS A 2 12.23 -0.40 -69.60
C LYS A 2 12.06 -1.77 -69.02
N GLU A 3 13.21 -2.46 -68.70
CA GLU A 3 13.16 -3.67 -67.95
C GLU A 3 12.51 -3.44 -66.60
N LEU A 4 11.40 -4.12 -66.37
CA LEU A 4 10.75 -4.11 -65.07
C LEU A 4 11.69 -4.73 -64.02
N PRO A 5 11.81 -4.12 -62.82
CA PRO A 5 12.67 -4.72 -61.77
C PRO A 5 12.23 -6.14 -61.49
N LYS A 6 13.15 -7.10 -61.59
CA LYS A 6 12.91 -8.47 -61.20
C LYS A 6 12.77 -8.49 -59.67
N GLU A 7 11.55 -8.63 -59.20
CA GLU A 7 11.30 -8.92 -57.78
C GLU A 7 11.84 -10.34 -57.49
N GLY A 8 13.08 -10.40 -57.04
CA GLY A 8 13.66 -11.63 -56.55
C GLY A 8 13.01 -12.05 -55.24
N PHE A 9 12.53 -13.28 -55.20
CA PHE A 9 12.09 -13.91 -53.96
C PHE A 9 13.27 -13.98 -53.00
N SER A 10 13.35 -13.08 -52.03
CA SER A 10 14.41 -13.10 -51.03
C SER A 10 13.99 -14.02 -49.87
N PHE A 11 14.89 -14.90 -49.43
CA PHE A 11 14.64 -15.83 -48.34
C PHE A 11 14.41 -15.07 -46.99
N LEU A 12 14.95 -13.88 -46.88
CA LEU A 12 14.86 -13.04 -45.70
C LEU A 12 13.43 -12.63 -45.33
N PRO A 13 12.54 -12.22 -46.26
CA PRO A 13 11.15 -11.89 -45.93
C PRO A 13 10.36 -13.10 -45.40
N ILE A 14 10.62 -14.30 -45.90
CA ILE A 14 9.92 -15.50 -45.43
C ILE A 14 10.35 -15.85 -44.02
N ALA A 15 11.61 -15.76 -43.70
CA ALA A 15 12.15 -16.01 -42.35
C ALA A 15 11.57 -14.98 -41.36
N LEU A 16 11.44 -13.72 -41.75
CA LEU A 16 10.80 -12.68 -40.92
C LEU A 16 9.33 -12.97 -40.66
N ILE A 17 8.57 -13.47 -41.62
CA ILE A 17 7.17 -13.87 -41.44
C ILE A 17 7.06 -14.99 -40.41
N PHE A 18 7.89 -16.02 -40.49
CA PHE A 18 7.90 -17.11 -39.52
C PHE A 18 8.31 -16.63 -38.12
N LEU A 19 9.31 -15.75 -38.00
CA LEU A 19 9.71 -15.14 -36.74
C LEU A 19 8.57 -14.35 -36.12
N PHE A 20 7.91 -13.49 -36.90
CA PHE A 20 6.80 -12.70 -36.46
C PHE A 20 5.61 -13.56 -36.01
N ALA A 21 5.26 -14.57 -36.80
CA ALA A 21 4.21 -15.54 -36.44
C ALA A 21 4.55 -16.29 -35.13
N GLY A 22 5.80 -16.67 -34.93
CA GLY A 22 6.27 -17.30 -33.70
C GLY A 22 6.15 -16.38 -32.47
N VAL A 23 6.52 -15.11 -32.62
CA VAL A 23 6.38 -14.11 -31.54
C VAL A 23 4.91 -13.85 -31.21
N CYS A 24 4.04 -13.73 -32.23
CA CYS A 24 2.61 -13.57 -32.03
C CYS A 24 1.98 -14.81 -31.35
N PHE A 25 2.38 -15.99 -31.75
CA PHE A 25 1.94 -17.25 -31.15
C PHE A 25 2.38 -17.35 -29.68
N TRP A 26 3.65 -17.07 -29.39
CA TRP A 26 4.15 -17.02 -28.02
C TRP A 26 3.42 -15.97 -27.18
N GLY A 27 3.26 -14.74 -27.73
CA GLY A 27 2.51 -13.66 -27.05
C GLY A 27 1.08 -14.08 -26.72
N GLY A 28 0.40 -14.77 -27.64
CA GLY A 28 -0.92 -15.34 -27.42
C GLY A 28 -0.95 -16.36 -26.27
N ILE A 29 -0.02 -17.30 -26.26
CA ILE A 29 0.12 -18.26 -25.15
C ILE A 29 0.41 -17.53 -23.84
N TYR A 30 1.31 -16.57 -23.85
CA TYR A 30 1.67 -15.79 -22.66
C TYR A 30 0.45 -15.05 -22.08
N ILE A 31 -0.34 -14.38 -22.93
CA ILE A 31 -1.55 -13.68 -22.49
C ILE A 31 -2.56 -14.66 -21.89
N VAL A 32 -2.80 -15.81 -22.54
CA VAL A 32 -3.73 -16.81 -22.03
C VAL A 32 -3.28 -17.41 -20.69
N THR A 33 -1.99 -17.64 -20.52
CA THR A 33 -1.43 -18.26 -19.30
C THR A 33 -1.23 -17.29 -18.14
N HIS A 34 -1.02 -15.98 -18.43
CA HIS A 34 -0.68 -14.97 -17.42
C HIS A 34 -1.70 -13.82 -17.33
N GLY A 35 -2.58 -13.66 -18.31
CA GLY A 35 -3.54 -12.56 -18.39
C GLY A 35 -4.87 -12.78 -17.64
N GLY A 36 -5.05 -13.92 -16.98
CA GLY A 36 -6.34 -14.31 -16.38
C GLY A 36 -7.28 -14.99 -17.41
N GLU A 37 -8.38 -15.51 -16.93
CA GLU A 37 -9.35 -16.22 -17.79
C GLU A 37 -9.99 -15.27 -18.81
N PHE A 38 -9.73 -15.52 -20.11
CA PHE A 38 -10.47 -14.86 -21.18
C PHE A 38 -11.87 -15.46 -21.26
N ARG A 39 -12.85 -14.71 -20.79
CA ARG A 39 -14.28 -15.13 -20.85
C ARG A 39 -14.94 -14.48 -22.06
N TRP A 40 -15.36 -15.31 -23.01
CA TRP A 40 -16.07 -14.87 -24.23
C TRP A 40 -17.44 -14.23 -23.93
N ASP A 41 -18.03 -14.58 -22.78
CA ASP A 41 -19.35 -14.13 -22.30
C ASP A 41 -19.26 -12.80 -21.51
N GLY A 42 -18.07 -12.30 -21.21
CA GLY A 42 -17.87 -11.06 -20.44
C GLY A 42 -18.41 -9.78 -21.12
N TYR A 43 -18.67 -9.85 -22.42
CA TYR A 43 -19.27 -8.75 -23.19
C TYR A 43 -20.77 -8.94 -23.48
N HIS A 44 -21.39 -9.99 -22.92
CA HIS A 44 -22.82 -10.20 -23.11
C HIS A 44 -23.62 -9.21 -22.27
N PRO A 45 -24.64 -8.49 -22.81
CA PRO A 45 -25.36 -7.45 -22.08
C PRO A 45 -26.11 -7.96 -20.85
N ASP A 46 -26.45 -9.27 -20.81
CA ASP A 46 -27.10 -9.92 -19.66
C ASP A 46 -26.08 -10.62 -18.72
N PHE A 47 -24.76 -10.36 -18.92
CA PHE A 47 -23.74 -10.94 -18.07
C PHE A 47 -23.79 -10.33 -16.67
N VAL A 48 -24.44 -11.03 -15.77
CA VAL A 48 -24.29 -10.81 -14.33
C VAL A 48 -23.07 -11.63 -13.91
N ALA A 49 -21.98 -10.97 -13.55
CA ALA A 49 -20.82 -11.63 -12.97
C ALA A 49 -21.33 -12.47 -11.78
N SER A 50 -21.46 -13.79 -11.98
CA SER A 50 -21.85 -14.67 -10.90
C SER A 50 -20.74 -14.60 -9.85
N ASP A 51 -21.11 -14.16 -8.69
CA ASP A 51 -20.32 -13.74 -7.53
C ASP A 51 -19.38 -14.82 -6.96
N LYS A 52 -19.12 -15.89 -7.68
CA LYS A 52 -18.43 -17.07 -7.18
C LYS A 52 -17.04 -17.36 -7.73
N SER A 53 -16.56 -16.64 -8.75
CA SER A 53 -15.27 -16.99 -9.38
C SER A 53 -14.20 -15.91 -9.37
N LEU A 54 -14.49 -14.71 -8.88
CA LEU A 54 -13.55 -13.61 -8.75
C LEU A 54 -13.64 -12.92 -7.38
N SER A 55 -13.83 -13.67 -6.32
CA SER A 55 -13.37 -13.16 -5.03
C SER A 55 -11.84 -13.18 -5.06
N ILE A 56 -11.24 -12.14 -5.62
CA ILE A 56 -9.87 -11.77 -5.22
C ILE A 56 -9.96 -11.75 -3.70
N PRO A 57 -9.24 -12.62 -2.97
CA PRO A 57 -9.34 -12.63 -1.51
C PRO A 57 -9.07 -11.20 -1.05
N GLU A 58 -10.05 -10.61 -0.39
CA GLU A 58 -9.90 -9.26 0.12
C GLU A 58 -8.69 -9.26 1.04
N LYS A 59 -7.68 -8.45 0.69
CA LYS A 59 -6.45 -8.38 1.49
C LYS A 59 -6.81 -8.02 2.92
N SER A 60 -6.28 -8.75 3.85
CA SER A 60 -6.42 -8.45 5.28
C SER A 60 -5.92 -7.03 5.57
N LEU A 61 -6.42 -6.41 6.62
CA LEU A 61 -5.93 -5.11 7.06
C LEU A 61 -4.42 -5.16 7.34
N PHE A 62 -3.93 -6.28 7.88
CA PHE A 62 -2.51 -6.51 8.12
C PHE A 62 -1.68 -6.45 6.83
N GLU A 63 -2.08 -7.15 5.77
CA GLU A 63 -1.37 -7.14 4.47
C GLU A 63 -1.41 -5.77 3.76
N ILE A 64 -2.52 -5.03 3.91
CA ILE A 64 -2.62 -3.65 3.43
C ILE A 64 -1.66 -2.77 4.23
N GLY A 65 -1.62 -2.97 5.54
CA GLY A 65 -0.76 -2.25 6.47
C GLY A 65 0.72 -2.45 6.20
N GLU A 66 1.16 -3.68 5.99
CA GLU A 66 2.53 -4.01 5.62
C GLU A 66 2.99 -3.21 4.40
N LYS A 67 2.17 -3.19 3.35
CA LYS A 67 2.50 -2.44 2.11
C LYS A 67 2.62 -0.94 2.34
N VAL A 68 1.70 -0.37 3.13
CA VAL A 68 1.73 1.05 3.47
C VAL A 68 2.94 1.35 4.34
N PHE A 69 3.24 0.49 5.32
CA PHE A 69 4.39 0.64 6.20
C PHE A 69 5.71 0.67 5.43
N VAL A 70 5.93 -0.33 4.58
CA VAL A 70 7.16 -0.41 3.76
C VAL A 70 7.30 0.81 2.85
N ALA A 71 6.19 1.29 2.26
CA ALA A 71 6.21 2.40 1.32
C ALA A 71 6.39 3.77 1.98
N GLN A 72 5.87 3.98 3.21
CA GLN A 72 5.74 5.31 3.81
C GLN A 72 6.42 5.47 5.16
N CYS A 73 6.56 4.41 5.95
CA CYS A 73 6.97 4.48 7.35
C CYS A 73 8.38 3.93 7.58
N ALA A 74 8.77 2.89 6.84
CA ALA A 74 10.03 2.18 7.03
C ALA A 74 11.27 3.05 6.78
N GLN A 75 11.15 4.11 6.00
CA GLN A 75 12.24 5.06 5.77
C GLN A 75 12.76 5.69 7.09
N CYS A 76 11.86 5.93 8.04
CA CYS A 76 12.22 6.50 9.35
C CYS A 76 12.23 5.42 10.43
N HIS A 77 11.19 4.60 10.50
CA HIS A 77 11.03 3.62 11.58
C HIS A 77 11.74 2.29 11.32
N GLN A 78 12.42 2.13 10.19
CA GLN A 78 13.09 0.93 9.70
C GLN A 78 12.12 -0.27 9.49
N ASN A 79 12.53 -1.25 8.70
CA ASN A 79 11.68 -2.41 8.42
C ASN A 79 11.46 -3.30 9.66
N ASP A 80 12.37 -3.26 10.60
CA ASP A 80 12.31 -3.97 11.87
C ASP A 80 11.56 -3.22 12.99
N GLY A 81 11.03 -2.02 12.69
CA GLY A 81 10.29 -1.20 13.64
C GLY A 81 11.12 -0.60 14.77
N ASN A 82 12.44 -0.77 14.78
CA ASN A 82 13.32 -0.28 15.87
C ASN A 82 13.70 1.19 15.72
N GLY A 83 13.38 1.80 14.58
CA GLY A 83 13.73 3.19 14.32
C GLY A 83 15.24 3.45 14.29
N VAL A 84 15.63 4.68 14.57
CA VAL A 84 17.04 5.10 14.67
C VAL A 84 17.25 5.80 16.00
N VAL A 85 18.08 5.23 16.85
CA VAL A 85 18.33 5.75 18.20
C VAL A 85 18.69 7.24 18.18
N GLY A 86 17.96 8.04 18.93
CA GLY A 86 18.15 9.48 19.04
C GLY A 86 17.57 10.30 17.88
N VAL A 87 17.08 9.65 16.82
CA VAL A 87 16.52 10.33 15.63
C VAL A 87 15.07 9.96 15.42
N TYR A 88 14.78 8.67 15.22
CA TYR A 88 13.44 8.16 14.99
C TYR A 88 13.06 7.13 16.05
N PRO A 89 11.90 7.29 16.73
CA PRO A 89 11.52 6.41 17.82
C PRO A 89 11.19 5.00 17.34
N PRO A 90 11.45 3.95 18.19
CA PRO A 90 11.00 2.61 17.90
C PRO A 90 9.47 2.49 18.03
N LEU A 91 8.92 1.59 17.22
CA LEU A 91 7.52 1.18 17.28
C LEU A 91 7.36 -0.14 18.05
N VAL A 92 8.43 -0.94 18.09
CA VAL A 92 8.50 -2.19 18.83
C VAL A 92 8.35 -1.93 20.32
N ALA A 93 7.43 -2.63 20.98
CA ALA A 93 7.13 -2.55 22.40
C ALA A 93 6.86 -1.12 22.93
N SER A 94 6.48 -0.20 22.02
CA SER A 94 6.19 1.20 22.38
C SER A 94 4.80 1.32 22.99
N SER A 95 4.68 1.94 24.17
CA SER A 95 3.40 2.26 24.79
C SER A 95 2.54 3.19 23.90
N TRP A 96 3.15 4.11 23.15
CA TRP A 96 2.47 4.94 22.16
C TRP A 96 1.76 4.14 21.06
N VAL A 97 2.27 2.95 20.74
CA VAL A 97 1.69 2.03 19.75
C VAL A 97 0.63 1.12 20.38
N LEU A 98 0.87 0.64 21.61
CA LEU A 98 0.10 -0.44 22.20
C LEU A 98 -1.06 0.02 23.09
N ASP A 99 -0.88 1.10 23.87
CA ASP A 99 -1.83 1.43 24.94
C ASP A 99 -3.13 2.05 24.42
N HIS A 100 -3.06 3.13 23.62
CA HIS A 100 -4.24 3.91 23.23
C HIS A 100 -4.40 4.05 21.71
N GLN A 101 -5.37 3.31 21.16
CA GLN A 101 -5.64 3.31 19.72
C GLN A 101 -5.95 4.72 19.18
N GLU A 102 -6.70 5.51 19.93
CA GLU A 102 -7.10 6.86 19.53
C GLU A 102 -5.91 7.81 19.46
N VAL A 103 -5.01 7.77 20.45
CA VAL A 103 -3.79 8.59 20.47
C VAL A 103 -2.93 8.25 19.25
N LEU A 104 -2.75 6.97 18.99
CA LEU A 104 -2.00 6.50 17.82
C LEU A 104 -2.66 6.95 16.50
N ALA A 105 -3.99 6.90 16.42
CA ALA A 105 -4.74 7.38 15.27
C ALA A 105 -4.57 8.90 15.05
N ARG A 106 -4.64 9.69 16.12
CA ARG A 106 -4.40 11.16 16.08
C ARG A 106 -3.02 11.46 15.49
N ILE A 107 -1.99 10.74 15.94
CA ILE A 107 -0.61 10.91 15.44
C ILE A 107 -0.54 10.66 13.94
N LEU A 108 -1.16 9.58 13.44
CA LEU A 108 -1.13 9.31 12.01
C LEU A 108 -2.00 10.29 11.20
N ILE A 109 -3.16 10.67 11.69
CA ILE A 109 -4.05 11.57 10.95
C ILE A 109 -3.43 12.97 10.78
N ASN A 110 -2.93 13.55 11.87
CA ASN A 110 -2.52 14.96 11.88
C ASN A 110 -0.99 15.17 11.99
N GLY A 111 -0.23 14.09 12.20
CA GLY A 111 1.21 14.19 12.48
C GLY A 111 1.51 14.53 13.95
N MET A 112 2.79 14.50 14.28
CA MET A 112 3.30 14.82 15.61
C MET A 112 4.58 15.64 15.50
N ASN A 113 4.71 16.66 16.32
CA ASN A 113 5.90 17.52 16.36
C ASN A 113 6.41 17.71 17.79
N GLY A 114 7.72 17.82 17.91
CA GLY A 114 8.38 18.14 19.19
C GLY A 114 8.93 16.91 19.91
N LYS A 115 9.09 17.07 21.23
CA LYS A 115 9.72 16.04 22.07
C LYS A 115 8.73 14.95 22.45
N VAL A 116 9.16 13.70 22.31
CA VAL A 116 8.41 12.53 22.76
C VAL A 116 9.37 11.58 23.48
N MET A 117 8.90 10.97 24.57
CA MET A 117 9.65 9.94 25.29
C MET A 117 9.12 8.56 24.89
N VAL A 118 10.01 7.71 24.37
CA VAL A 118 9.69 6.33 23.97
C VAL A 118 10.75 5.41 24.58
N LEU A 119 10.32 4.39 25.33
CA LEU A 119 11.20 3.44 26.01
C LEU A 119 12.34 4.11 26.80
N GLY A 120 12.00 5.17 27.54
CA GLY A 120 12.96 5.91 28.37
C GLY A 120 13.96 6.79 27.62
N LYS A 121 13.84 6.91 26.30
CA LYS A 121 14.66 7.79 25.47
C LYS A 121 13.84 8.94 24.91
N THR A 122 14.42 10.13 24.87
CA THR A 122 13.77 11.31 24.25
C THR A 122 14.13 11.41 22.79
N TYR A 123 13.11 11.59 21.97
CA TYR A 123 13.21 11.90 20.56
C TYR A 123 12.62 13.28 20.31
N ASN A 124 13.15 14.02 19.36
CA ASN A 124 12.65 15.36 19.02
C ASN A 124 12.66 15.49 17.50
N GLY A 125 11.49 15.52 16.91
CA GLY A 125 11.36 15.53 15.46
C GLY A 125 9.96 15.91 15.00
N ASN A 126 9.76 15.81 13.70
CA ASN A 126 8.46 16.05 13.06
C ASN A 126 8.05 14.79 12.28
N MET A 127 6.99 14.13 12.74
CA MET A 127 6.32 13.08 12.01
C MET A 127 5.21 13.71 11.16
N PRO A 128 5.23 13.55 9.83
CA PRO A 128 4.23 14.17 8.96
C PRO A 128 2.83 13.58 9.18
N ALA A 129 1.81 14.32 8.75
CA ALA A 129 0.43 13.84 8.71
C ALA A 129 0.21 12.88 7.53
N PHE A 130 -0.55 11.83 7.76
CA PHE A 130 -0.95 10.86 6.72
C PHE A 130 -2.46 10.93 6.41
N GLY A 131 -3.21 11.70 7.18
CA GLY A 131 -4.62 12.00 6.94
C GLY A 131 -4.84 13.11 5.90
N PRO A 132 -6.02 13.73 5.88
CA PRO A 132 -6.42 14.72 4.87
C PRO A 132 -5.52 15.95 4.77
N SER A 133 -4.87 16.33 5.87
CA SER A 133 -3.94 17.49 5.93
C SER A 133 -2.52 17.15 5.42
N GLY A 134 -2.24 15.90 5.09
CA GLY A 134 -0.93 15.43 4.66
C GLY A 134 -0.99 14.53 3.43
N LEU A 135 -0.53 13.29 3.54
CA LEU A 135 -0.45 12.34 2.42
C LEU A 135 -1.83 11.83 1.93
N ASN A 136 -2.89 12.14 2.66
CA ASN A 136 -4.28 11.81 2.33
C ASN A 136 -4.53 10.30 2.09
N LEU A 137 -3.96 9.46 2.95
CA LEU A 137 -4.24 8.03 2.94
C LEU A 137 -5.71 7.76 3.26
N LYS A 138 -6.28 6.75 2.63
CA LYS A 138 -7.67 6.32 2.87
C LYS A 138 -7.80 5.69 4.25
N PRO A 139 -9.00 5.74 4.88
CA PRO A 139 -9.25 5.13 6.20
C PRO A 139 -8.77 3.69 6.30
N LYS A 140 -9.04 2.87 5.28
CA LYS A 140 -8.59 1.47 5.21
C LYS A 140 -7.07 1.31 5.22
N GLN A 141 -6.34 2.24 4.60
CA GLN A 141 -4.87 2.22 4.57
C GLN A 141 -4.29 2.60 5.93
N ILE A 142 -4.86 3.62 6.60
CA ILE A 142 -4.44 4.01 7.95
C ILE A 142 -4.80 2.92 8.95
N ALA A 143 -6.01 2.36 8.91
CA ALA A 143 -6.40 1.22 9.74
C ALA A 143 -5.46 0.03 9.54
N GLY A 144 -5.10 -0.25 8.30
CA GLY A 144 -4.16 -1.32 7.96
C GLY A 144 -2.78 -1.10 8.59
N VAL A 145 -2.18 0.07 8.38
CA VAL A 145 -0.83 0.32 8.92
C VAL A 145 -0.82 0.37 10.45
N LEU A 146 -1.88 0.87 11.08
CA LEU A 146 -2.01 0.82 12.55
C LEU A 146 -2.14 -0.61 13.06
N THR A 147 -2.93 -1.46 12.38
CA THR A 147 -3.03 -2.88 12.69
C THR A 147 -1.69 -3.59 12.54
N TYR A 148 -0.98 -3.34 11.44
CA TYR A 148 0.34 -3.91 11.17
C TYR A 148 1.33 -3.59 12.28
N ILE A 149 1.57 -2.31 12.60
CA ILE A 149 2.54 -1.92 13.63
C ILE A 149 2.17 -2.36 15.04
N ARG A 150 0.89 -2.63 15.29
CA ARG A 150 0.40 -3.16 16.59
C ARG A 150 0.54 -4.67 16.73
N GLN A 151 0.76 -5.39 15.64
CA GLN A 151 0.81 -6.86 15.62
C GLN A 151 2.16 -7.42 15.13
N GLU A 152 2.96 -6.62 14.42
CA GLU A 152 4.26 -7.04 13.92
C GLU A 152 5.34 -6.95 15.02
N TRP A 153 6.48 -7.55 14.77
CA TRP A 153 7.69 -7.56 15.62
C TRP A 153 7.48 -8.03 17.06
N GLY A 154 6.47 -8.86 17.31
CA GLY A 154 6.12 -9.32 18.65
C GLY A 154 5.22 -8.36 19.44
N ASN A 155 4.74 -7.29 18.84
CA ASN A 155 3.67 -6.47 19.39
C ASN A 155 2.37 -7.28 19.45
N ALA A 156 1.60 -7.16 20.53
CA ALA A 156 0.37 -7.92 20.77
C ALA A 156 -0.86 -7.01 20.89
N GLY A 157 -0.92 -5.97 20.08
CA GLY A 157 -2.04 -5.04 20.05
C GLY A 157 -3.23 -5.55 19.24
N SER A 158 -4.43 -5.06 19.57
CA SER A 158 -5.64 -5.38 18.81
C SER A 158 -5.66 -4.71 17.44
N GLU A 159 -6.37 -5.33 16.51
CA GLU A 159 -6.69 -4.75 15.20
C GLU A 159 -7.48 -3.43 15.35
N ILE A 160 -7.23 -2.50 14.45
CA ILE A 160 -8.02 -1.27 14.31
C ILE A 160 -8.82 -1.38 13.02
N THR A 161 -10.15 -1.48 13.14
CA THR A 161 -11.04 -1.64 11.99
C THR A 161 -11.12 -0.37 11.14
N GLU A 162 -11.49 -0.55 9.87
CA GLU A 162 -11.71 0.60 8.96
C GLU A 162 -12.78 1.55 9.48
N ASP A 163 -13.86 1.03 10.09
CA ASP A 163 -14.95 1.85 10.59
C ASP A 163 -14.54 2.65 11.84
N THR A 164 -13.73 2.07 12.72
CA THR A 164 -13.11 2.80 13.82
C THR A 164 -12.24 3.95 13.29
N MET A 165 -11.47 3.68 12.23
CA MET A 165 -10.63 4.70 11.60
C MET A 165 -11.43 5.80 10.92
N LYS A 166 -12.55 5.48 10.25
CA LYS A 166 -13.46 6.49 9.69
C LYS A 166 -13.99 7.43 10.77
N ASN A 167 -14.36 6.88 11.94
CA ASN A 167 -14.83 7.66 13.06
C ASN A 167 -13.74 8.61 13.59
N TYR A 168 -12.51 8.12 13.79
CA TYR A 168 -11.40 8.97 14.21
C TYR A 168 -11.08 10.05 13.18
N MET A 169 -11.07 9.72 11.90
CA MET A 169 -10.85 10.70 10.84
C MET A 169 -11.96 11.76 10.83
N ALA A 170 -13.22 11.40 11.03
CA ALA A 170 -14.32 12.37 11.11
C ALA A 170 -14.16 13.34 12.30
N MET A 171 -13.62 12.86 13.42
CA MET A 171 -13.37 13.69 14.60
C MET A 171 -12.16 14.62 14.44
N TYR A 172 -11.09 14.18 13.77
CA TYR A 172 -9.81 14.88 13.78
C TYR A 172 -9.39 15.47 12.44
N ASN A 173 -10.15 15.29 11.36
CA ASN A 173 -9.80 15.80 10.01
C ASN A 173 -9.76 17.33 9.91
N ALA A 174 -10.47 18.03 10.77
CA ALA A 174 -10.47 19.50 10.79
C ALA A 174 -9.17 20.11 11.33
N ARG A 175 -8.38 19.32 12.08
CA ARG A 175 -7.09 19.78 12.60
C ARG A 175 -6.02 19.69 11.51
N THR A 176 -5.35 20.79 11.27
CA THR A 176 -4.26 20.90 10.27
C THR A 176 -2.87 21.00 10.89
N THR A 177 -2.78 21.16 12.21
CA THR A 177 -1.51 21.27 12.94
C THR A 177 -1.13 19.93 13.57
N PRO A 178 0.16 19.57 13.57
CA PRO A 178 0.64 18.38 14.27
C PRO A 178 0.32 18.44 15.76
N TRP A 179 0.19 17.28 16.38
CA TRP A 179 0.05 17.14 17.83
C TRP A 179 1.40 17.29 18.53
N THR A 180 1.37 17.77 19.77
CA THR A 180 2.50 17.64 20.71
C THR A 180 2.26 16.48 21.66
N SER A 181 3.29 15.99 22.32
CA SER A 181 3.18 14.92 23.32
C SER A 181 2.30 15.33 24.50
N GLU A 182 2.39 16.60 24.91
CA GLU A 182 1.59 17.14 26.01
C GLU A 182 0.10 17.12 25.69
N GLU A 183 -0.29 17.53 24.47
CA GLU A 183 -1.69 17.52 24.01
C GLU A 183 -2.27 16.09 23.91
N LEU A 184 -1.44 15.09 23.64
CA LEU A 184 -1.87 13.70 23.47
C LEU A 184 -2.00 12.94 24.80
N LEU A 185 -1.36 13.43 25.87
CA LEU A 185 -1.37 12.82 27.19
C LEU A 185 -2.42 13.45 28.14
N LEU A 186 -3.12 14.49 27.67
CA LEU A 186 -4.26 15.12 28.39
C LEU A 186 -5.58 14.38 28.08
#